data_23237f89eb380540f5c3e1ef27a98df2
#
_entry.id   23237f89eb380540f5c3e1ef27a98df2
#
_cell.length_a   1.000
_cell.length_b   1.000
_cell.length_c   1.000
_cell.angle_alpha   90.00
_cell.angle_beta   90.00
_cell.angle_gamma   90.00
#
_symmetry.space_group_name_H-M   'P 1'
#
loop_
_entity.id
_entity.type
_entity.pdbx_description
1 polymer ?
#
loop_
_entity_poly.entity_id
_entity_poly.type
_entity_poly.pdbx_seq_one_letter_code
_entity_poly.pdbx_strand_id
1 'polypeptide(L)'
;MMKHPANTDAEVARRVEAAAESLRRGSGILLTDDENRENEGDLIFPAESISIAQMAQLIRHCSGIVCLCITSERARSLDLPPM
;
A
#
# COMPACT_ATOMS: atom_id res chain seq x y z
N MET A 1 -17.99 1.08 20.45
CA MET A 1 -17.00 1.67 19.55
C MET A 1 -17.68 2.59 18.55
N MET A 2 -17.16 3.78 18.43
CA MET A 2 -17.74 4.75 17.51
C MET A 2 -17.34 4.41 16.07
N LYS A 3 -18.33 4.32 15.20
CA LYS A 3 -18.06 4.20 13.76
C LYS A 3 -17.48 5.50 13.25
N HIS A 4 -16.56 5.40 12.30
CA HIS A 4 -16.13 6.58 11.59
C HIS A 4 -17.32 7.18 10.85
N PRO A 5 -17.49 8.50 10.88
CA PRO A 5 -18.53 9.11 10.06
C PRO A 5 -18.28 8.79 8.59
N ALA A 6 -19.36 8.68 7.83
CA ALA A 6 -19.26 8.46 6.42
C ALA A 6 -18.45 9.62 5.79
N ASN A 7 -17.41 9.29 5.05
CA ASN A 7 -16.59 10.28 4.36
C ASN A 7 -17.37 10.84 3.17
N THR A 8 -17.25 12.16 2.96
CA THR A 8 -17.74 12.76 1.73
C THR A 8 -16.81 12.39 0.57
N ASP A 9 -17.29 12.51 -0.65
CA ASP A 9 -16.47 12.25 -1.84
C ASP A 9 -15.25 13.16 -1.86
N ALA A 10 -15.39 14.42 -1.44
CA ALA A 10 -14.28 15.36 -1.37
C ALA A 10 -13.23 14.94 -0.35
N GLU A 11 -13.63 14.41 0.79
CA GLU A 11 -12.72 13.92 1.82
C GLU A 11 -11.97 12.68 1.35
N VAL A 12 -12.66 11.76 0.70
CA VAL A 12 -12.06 10.56 0.12
C VAL A 12 -11.02 10.95 -0.93
N ALA A 13 -11.37 11.88 -1.82
CA ALA A 13 -10.45 12.37 -2.85
C ALA A 13 -9.19 12.98 -2.23
N ARG A 14 -9.33 13.79 -1.18
CA ARG A 14 -8.17 14.38 -0.49
C ARG A 14 -7.27 13.34 0.13
N ARG A 15 -7.85 12.32 0.72
CA ARG A 15 -7.07 11.23 1.36
C ARG A 15 -6.31 10.41 0.33
N VAL A 16 -6.94 10.13 -0.80
CA VAL A 16 -6.28 9.43 -1.91
C VAL A 16 -5.15 10.28 -2.48
N GLU A 17 -5.39 11.59 -2.69
CA GLU A 17 -4.35 12.50 -3.18
C GLU A 17 -3.18 12.60 -2.21
N ALA A 18 -3.44 12.67 -0.91
CA ALA A 18 -2.38 12.72 0.09
C ALA A 18 -1.54 11.44 0.07
N ALA A 19 -2.18 10.29 -0.06
CA ALA A 19 -1.48 9.01 -0.16
C ALA A 19 -0.63 8.95 -1.42
N ALA A 20 -1.19 9.35 -2.56
CA ALA A 20 -0.46 9.39 -3.83
C ALA A 20 0.76 10.30 -3.74
N GLU A 21 0.62 11.46 -3.11
CA GLU A 21 1.72 12.39 -2.93
C GLU A 21 2.82 11.82 -2.03
N SER A 22 2.45 11.12 -0.96
CA SER A 22 3.42 10.44 -0.11
C SER A 22 4.23 9.41 -0.90
N LEU A 23 3.56 8.61 -1.73
CA LEU A 23 4.24 7.63 -2.58
C LEU A 23 5.16 8.30 -3.59
N ARG A 24 4.75 9.42 -4.20
CA ARG A 24 5.61 10.17 -5.13
C ARG A 24 6.89 10.65 -4.47
N ARG A 25 6.84 10.98 -3.20
CA ARG A 25 8.00 11.41 -2.43
C ARG A 25 8.85 10.24 -1.92
N GLY A 26 8.46 9.03 -2.19
CA GLY A 26 9.17 7.86 -1.70
C GLY A 26 8.83 7.45 -0.28
N SER A 27 7.79 8.07 0.30
CA SER A 27 7.34 7.74 1.65
C SER A 27 6.35 6.58 1.62
N GLY A 28 6.27 5.85 2.72
CA GLY A 28 5.28 4.78 2.86
C GLY A 28 3.91 5.30 3.23
N ILE A 29 2.90 4.49 2.95
CA ILE A 29 1.54 4.73 3.43
C ILE A 29 1.03 3.48 4.12
N LEU A 30 0.09 3.67 5.03
CA LEU A 30 -0.63 2.57 5.65
C LEU A 30 -2.04 2.54 5.04
N LEU A 31 -2.33 1.47 4.34
CA LEU A 31 -3.65 1.26 3.75
C LEU A 31 -4.41 0.26 4.59
N THR A 32 -5.57 0.66 5.08
CA THR A 32 -6.40 -0.21 5.92
C THR A 32 -7.70 -0.54 5.20
N ASP A 33 -8.17 -1.74 5.40
CA ASP A 33 -9.49 -2.12 4.91
C ASP A 33 -10.54 -1.88 6.00
N ASP A 34 -11.80 -2.17 5.68
CA ASP A 34 -12.92 -2.00 6.59
C ASP A 34 -12.82 -2.99 7.76
N GLU A 35 -13.15 -2.55 8.97
CA GLU A 35 -13.24 -3.44 10.14
C GLU A 35 -14.20 -4.60 9.91
N ASN A 36 -15.20 -4.43 9.05
CA ASN A 36 -16.16 -5.48 8.73
C ASN A 36 -15.64 -6.46 7.68
N ARG A 37 -14.50 -6.20 7.10
CA ARG A 37 -13.86 -7.08 6.12
C ARG A 37 -12.73 -7.84 6.82
N GLU A 38 -11.50 -7.48 6.61
CA GLU A 38 -10.38 -8.15 7.26
C GLU A 38 -9.84 -7.41 8.46
N ASN A 39 -10.13 -6.12 8.55
CA ASN A 39 -9.64 -5.23 9.60
C ASN A 39 -8.11 -5.30 9.71
N GLU A 40 -7.45 -5.29 8.58
CA GLU A 40 -6.00 -5.36 8.49
C GLU A 40 -5.43 -4.11 7.85
N GLY A 41 -4.17 -3.85 8.11
CA GLY A 41 -3.43 -2.78 7.48
C GLY A 41 -2.28 -3.31 6.67
N ASP A 42 -2.02 -2.66 5.54
CA ASP A 42 -0.88 -2.95 4.69
C ASP A 42 0.05 -1.75 4.66
N LEU A 43 1.32 -1.98 4.91
CA LEU A 43 2.34 -0.95 4.75
C LEU A 43 2.86 -1.01 3.33
N ILE A 44 2.76 0.09 2.61
CA ILE A 44 3.04 0.15 1.18
C ILE A 44 4.12 1.20 0.92
N PHE A 45 5.14 0.82 0.17
CA PHE A 45 6.17 1.72 -0.33
C PHE A 45 6.22 1.65 -1.85
N PRO A 46 6.60 2.75 -2.53
CA PRO A 46 6.79 2.68 -3.97
C PRO A 46 7.99 1.80 -4.31
N ALA A 47 7.77 0.81 -5.17
CA ALA A 47 8.81 -0.15 -5.53
C ALA A 47 10.00 0.52 -6.22
N GLU A 48 9.75 1.58 -6.97
CA GLU A 48 10.78 2.30 -7.72
C GLU A 48 11.84 2.93 -6.82
N SER A 49 11.46 3.36 -5.63
CA SER A 49 12.35 4.12 -4.74
C SER A 49 12.59 3.47 -3.39
N ILE A 50 12.10 2.25 -3.19
CA ILE A 50 12.22 1.61 -1.88
C ILE A 50 13.67 1.44 -1.47
N SER A 51 13.98 1.86 -0.24
CA SER A 51 15.32 1.75 0.32
C SER A 51 15.50 0.44 1.09
N ILE A 52 16.77 0.12 1.41
CA ILE A 52 17.09 -1.03 2.26
C ILE A 52 16.42 -0.88 3.63
N ALA A 53 16.43 0.32 4.19
CA ALA A 53 15.81 0.58 5.49
C ALA A 53 14.29 0.36 5.44
N GLN A 54 13.64 0.79 4.37
CA GLN A 54 12.20 0.57 4.17
C GLN A 54 11.87 -0.90 3.99
N MET A 55 12.67 -1.63 3.21
CA MET A 55 12.50 -3.08 3.06
C MET A 55 12.69 -3.80 4.40
N ALA A 56 13.68 -3.40 5.17
CA ALA A 56 13.90 -3.97 6.52
C ALA A 56 12.69 -3.70 7.42
N GLN A 57 12.07 -2.52 7.31
CA GLN A 57 10.87 -2.19 8.06
C GLN A 57 9.71 -3.13 7.71
N LEU A 58 9.51 -3.42 6.42
CA LEU A 58 8.49 -4.36 5.99
C LEU A 58 8.71 -5.76 6.60
N ILE A 59 9.94 -6.21 6.63
CA ILE A 59 10.28 -7.54 7.12
C ILE A 59 10.18 -7.61 8.64
N ARG A 60 10.66 -6.60 9.36
CA ARG A 60 10.76 -6.63 10.82
C ARG A 60 9.49 -6.27 11.55
N HIS A 61 8.70 -5.35 10.99
CA HIS A 61 7.54 -4.77 11.69
C HIS A 61 6.20 -5.22 11.14
N CYS A 62 6.20 -5.95 10.03
CA CYS A 62 4.98 -6.49 9.44
C CYS A 62 4.98 -8.01 9.55
N SER A 63 4.03 -8.67 8.90
CA SER A 63 3.87 -10.13 9.00
C SER A 63 5.01 -10.93 8.36
N GLY A 64 5.90 -10.26 7.64
CA GLY A 64 6.99 -10.92 6.92
C GLY A 64 6.62 -11.34 5.50
N ILE A 65 5.39 -11.12 5.08
CA ILE A 65 4.96 -11.37 3.71
C ILE A 65 5.12 -10.07 2.92
N VAL A 66 5.99 -10.10 1.93
CA VAL A 66 6.23 -8.93 1.07
C VAL A 66 5.73 -9.26 -0.32
N CYS A 67 4.82 -8.44 -0.83
CA CYS A 67 4.23 -8.61 -2.15
C CYS A 67 4.66 -7.45 -3.06
N LEU A 68 4.98 -7.78 -4.29
CA LEU A 68 5.26 -6.79 -5.31
C LEU A 68 4.11 -6.77 -6.31
N CYS A 69 3.42 -5.63 -6.38
CA CYS A 69 2.33 -5.47 -7.34
C CYS A 69 2.89 -4.91 -8.64
N ILE A 70 2.67 -5.63 -9.73
CA ILE A 70 3.16 -5.24 -11.06
C ILE A 70 2.04 -5.42 -12.07
N THR A 71 2.19 -4.77 -13.22
CA THR A 71 1.25 -4.94 -14.34
C THR A 71 1.45 -6.31 -14.99
N SER A 72 0.43 -6.79 -15.68
CA SER A 72 0.54 -8.03 -16.46
C SER A 72 1.62 -7.93 -17.53
N GLU A 73 1.75 -6.76 -18.14
CA GLU A 73 2.78 -6.51 -19.14
C GLU A 73 4.18 -6.64 -18.54
N ARG A 74 4.39 -6.08 -17.35
CA ARG A 74 5.68 -6.20 -16.67
C ARG A 74 5.96 -7.64 -16.27
N ALA A 75 4.96 -8.36 -15.80
CA ALA A 75 5.10 -9.77 -15.45
C ALA A 75 5.54 -10.59 -16.68
N ARG A 76 4.92 -10.32 -17.83
CA ARG A 76 5.31 -11.00 -19.09
C ARG A 76 6.74 -10.67 -19.48
N SER A 77 7.16 -9.40 -19.34
CA SER A 77 8.54 -9.00 -19.68
C SER A 77 9.58 -9.66 -18.79
N LEU A 78 9.20 -10.02 -17.58
CA LEU A 78 10.05 -10.69 -16.60
C LEU A 78 9.89 -12.22 -16.63
N ASP A 79 9.05 -12.72 -17.53
CA ASP A 79 8.75 -14.15 -17.66
C ASP A 79 8.20 -14.76 -16.37
N LEU A 80 7.33 -14.00 -15.69
CA LEU A 80 6.69 -14.45 -14.46
C LEU A 80 5.27 -14.96 -14.76
N PRO A 81 4.94 -16.21 -14.42
CA PRO A 81 3.60 -16.73 -14.62
C PRO A 81 2.61 -16.10 -13.62
N PRO A 82 1.32 -16.06 -13.96
CA PRO A 82 0.32 -15.63 -12.99
C PRO A 82 0.23 -16.62 -11.83
N MET A 83 -0.11 -16.07 -10.69
CA MET A 83 -0.31 -16.89 -9.48
C MET A 83 -1.64 -17.63 -9.52
#